data_6607d3ebd195aa348c15e42e86b784fc
#
_entry.id   6607d3ebd195aa348c15e42e86b784fc
#
_cell.length_a   1.000
_cell.length_b   1.000
_cell.length_c   1.000
_cell.angle_alpha   90.00
_cell.angle_beta   90.00
_cell.angle_gamma   90.00
#
_symmetry.space_group_name_H-M   'P 1'
#
loop_
_entity.id
_entity.type
_entity.pdbx_description
1 polymer ?
#
loop_
_entity_poly.entity_id
_entity_poly.type
_entity_poly.pdbx_seq_one_letter_code
_entity_poly.pdbx_strand_id
1 'polypeptide(L)'
;MSKDNSLMVLDNGLHGNPKDIQEALKSITDRHSEISNIETPKAYQYKKQNFDYVKIEYMRAIANKYFPTHSWKIISTEVLGSEAYVVHGRLTWHEEANGVMVKRTGDMVAAHRIQKLVGTDKFSDIGNDVKAANTDTMKKAYNMHMNIADDVYRNKYEEIELSENQKKTLLLLAKKVGMQKTIKEKIDSNEIHGKNYSASIGKLTIKEKELENV
;
A
#
# COMPACT_ATOMS: atom_id res chain seq x y z
N MET A 1 18.68 -36.59 24.14
CA MET A 1 19.02 -36.01 22.83
C MET A 1 18.43 -34.60 22.77
N SER A 2 19.25 -33.60 23.01
CA SER A 2 18.89 -32.18 22.88
C SER A 2 18.71 -31.92 21.40
N LYS A 3 17.48 -31.54 20.98
CA LYS A 3 17.27 -30.97 19.65
C LYS A 3 17.93 -29.61 19.68
N ASP A 4 19.00 -29.48 18.93
CA ASP A 4 19.68 -28.22 18.71
C ASP A 4 18.72 -27.35 17.89
N ASN A 5 18.00 -26.44 18.58
CA ASN A 5 17.07 -25.48 18.00
C ASN A 5 17.84 -24.21 17.55
N SER A 6 18.98 -24.39 16.89
CA SER A 6 19.66 -23.26 16.28
C SER A 6 18.83 -22.74 15.10
N LEU A 7 18.32 -21.52 15.23
CA LEU A 7 17.68 -20.79 14.14
C LEU A 7 18.67 -20.65 12.97
N MET A 8 18.36 -21.27 11.86
CA MET A 8 19.17 -21.18 10.66
C MET A 8 18.82 -19.88 9.94
N VAL A 9 19.74 -18.93 9.91
CA VAL A 9 19.60 -17.70 9.10
C VAL A 9 19.98 -18.05 7.68
N LEU A 10 19.01 -18.06 6.77
CA LEU A 10 19.26 -18.29 5.35
C LEU A 10 19.59 -16.96 4.66
N ASP A 11 20.83 -16.84 4.21
CA ASP A 11 21.27 -15.73 3.36
C ASP A 11 21.02 -16.14 1.90
N ASN A 12 20.10 -15.44 1.21
CA ASN A 12 19.82 -15.54 -0.23
C ASN A 12 19.21 -16.85 -0.77
N GLY A 13 18.64 -17.72 0.03
CA GLY A 13 17.92 -18.88 -0.51
C GLY A 13 17.21 -19.70 0.56
N LEU A 14 16.00 -20.14 0.25
CA LEU A 14 15.28 -21.12 1.04
C LEU A 14 15.89 -22.50 0.77
N HIS A 15 16.70 -23.00 1.70
CA HIS A 15 17.25 -24.35 1.67
C HIS A 15 16.45 -25.24 2.63
N GLY A 16 15.91 -26.34 2.14
CA GLY A 16 15.14 -27.27 2.95
C GLY A 16 14.31 -28.23 2.13
N ASN A 17 13.51 -29.03 2.79
CA ASN A 17 12.50 -29.86 2.14
C ASN A 17 11.46 -28.95 1.43
N PRO A 18 11.08 -29.22 0.18
CA PRO A 18 10.10 -28.43 -0.56
C PRO A 18 8.79 -28.18 0.19
N LYS A 19 8.35 -29.12 1.02
CA LYS A 19 7.13 -28.97 1.83
C LYS A 19 7.31 -27.92 2.93
N ASP A 20 8.43 -27.94 3.63
CA ASP A 20 8.72 -27.01 4.71
C ASP A 20 8.89 -25.59 4.15
N ILE A 21 9.48 -25.47 2.97
CA ILE A 21 9.60 -24.20 2.23
C ILE A 21 8.22 -23.64 1.87
N GLN A 22 7.32 -24.47 1.36
CA GLN A 22 5.95 -24.04 1.01
C GLN A 22 5.17 -23.58 2.24
N GLU A 23 5.28 -24.30 3.36
CA GLU A 23 4.64 -23.93 4.62
C GLU A 23 5.20 -22.59 5.16
N ALA A 24 6.52 -22.39 5.09
CA ALA A 24 7.16 -21.15 5.47
C ALA A 24 6.72 -19.99 4.59
N LEU A 25 6.70 -20.15 3.27
CA LEU A 25 6.23 -19.12 2.33
C LEU A 25 4.76 -18.79 2.58
N LYS A 26 3.92 -19.78 2.84
CA LYS A 26 2.52 -19.54 3.19
C LYS A 26 2.38 -18.72 4.46
N SER A 27 3.11 -19.08 5.53
CA SER A 27 3.09 -18.34 6.79
C SER A 27 3.51 -16.87 6.62
N ILE A 28 4.53 -16.62 5.79
CA ILE A 28 4.96 -15.24 5.45
C ILE A 28 3.86 -14.51 4.68
N THR A 29 3.26 -15.17 3.68
CA THR A 29 2.18 -14.57 2.87
C THR A 29 0.95 -14.24 3.72
N ASP A 30 0.57 -15.15 4.62
CA ASP A 30 -0.57 -14.95 5.53
C ASP A 30 -0.33 -13.75 6.47
N ARG A 31 0.91 -13.60 7.00
CA ARG A 31 1.30 -12.43 7.81
C ARG A 31 1.22 -11.12 7.02
N HIS A 32 1.72 -11.08 5.80
CA HIS A 32 1.61 -9.91 4.94
C HIS A 32 0.16 -9.58 4.59
N SER A 33 -0.68 -10.60 4.37
CA SER A 33 -2.12 -10.42 4.18
C SER A 33 -2.81 -9.87 5.43
N GLU A 34 -2.44 -10.34 6.62
CA GLU A 34 -2.94 -9.79 7.88
C GLU A 34 -2.60 -8.29 8.00
N ILE A 35 -1.33 -7.93 7.75
CA ILE A 35 -0.87 -6.53 7.83
C ILE A 35 -1.58 -5.65 6.80
N SER A 36 -1.74 -6.14 5.58
CA SER A 36 -2.44 -5.43 4.49
C SER A 36 -3.90 -5.11 4.83
N ASN A 37 -4.54 -5.94 5.65
CA ASN A 37 -5.93 -5.78 6.08
C ASN A 37 -6.10 -4.96 7.36
N ILE A 38 -5.02 -4.46 7.96
CA ILE A 38 -5.11 -3.60 9.15
C ILE A 38 -5.67 -2.24 8.74
N GLU A 39 -6.80 -1.86 9.31
CA GLU A 39 -7.37 -0.53 9.09
C GLU A 39 -6.50 0.54 9.76
N THR A 40 -6.04 1.50 8.98
CA THR A 40 -5.27 2.64 9.48
C THR A 40 -6.21 3.63 10.16
N PRO A 41 -6.06 3.92 11.47
CA PRO A 41 -6.94 4.84 12.18
C PRO A 41 -6.94 6.24 11.56
N LYS A 42 -8.10 6.86 11.45
CA LYS A 42 -8.27 8.20 10.83
C LYS A 42 -7.39 9.29 11.44
N ALA A 43 -7.03 9.18 12.71
CA ALA A 43 -6.12 10.11 13.38
C ALA A 43 -4.69 10.10 12.80
N TYR A 44 -4.31 9.03 12.10
CA TYR A 44 -3.01 8.90 11.43
C TYR A 44 -3.07 9.12 9.92
N GLN A 45 -4.27 9.37 9.37
CA GLN A 45 -4.45 9.70 7.96
C GLN A 45 -4.53 11.22 7.78
N TYR A 46 -4.00 11.73 6.67
CA TYR A 46 -4.16 13.14 6.29
C TYR A 46 -4.11 13.29 4.77
N LYS A 47 -4.70 14.37 4.27
CA LYS A 47 -4.67 14.71 2.84
C LYS A 47 -3.67 15.82 2.55
N LYS A 48 -2.90 15.65 1.47
CA LYS A 48 -2.05 16.68 0.91
C LYS A 48 -2.21 16.67 -0.61
N GLN A 49 -2.65 17.79 -1.19
CA GLN A 49 -2.88 17.90 -2.64
C GLN A 49 -3.75 16.77 -3.23
N ASN A 50 -4.87 16.47 -2.59
CA ASN A 50 -5.80 15.39 -2.96
C ASN A 50 -5.25 13.95 -2.85
N PHE A 51 -4.05 13.75 -2.32
CA PHE A 51 -3.50 12.43 -2.02
C PHE A 51 -3.66 12.12 -0.52
N ASP A 52 -3.99 10.86 -0.23
CA ASP A 52 -4.05 10.37 1.13
C ASP A 52 -2.65 9.93 1.57
N TYR A 53 -2.31 10.31 2.80
CA TYR A 53 -1.03 10.01 3.42
C TYR A 53 -1.24 9.43 4.81
N VAL A 54 -0.29 8.61 5.24
CA VAL A 54 -0.24 8.06 6.60
C VAL A 54 0.95 8.64 7.35
N LYS A 55 0.76 8.94 8.63
CA LYS A 55 1.83 9.44 9.50
C LYS A 55 2.87 8.34 9.74
N ILE A 56 4.15 8.71 9.68
CA ILE A 56 5.27 7.77 9.82
C ILE A 56 5.29 7.10 11.20
N GLU A 57 4.80 7.76 12.24
CA GLU A 57 4.74 7.23 13.61
C GLU A 57 3.88 5.97 13.67
N TYR A 58 2.73 5.96 12.96
CA TYR A 58 1.88 4.80 12.87
C TYR A 58 2.57 3.66 12.10
N MET A 59 3.15 3.96 10.94
CA MET A 59 3.82 2.95 10.14
C MET A 59 5.00 2.31 10.88
N ARG A 60 5.75 3.10 11.65
CA ARG A 60 6.81 2.59 12.54
C ARG A 60 6.27 1.71 13.66
N ALA A 61 5.14 2.08 14.24
CA ALA A 61 4.53 1.27 15.31
C ALA A 61 4.12 -0.11 14.78
N ILE A 62 3.54 -0.18 13.57
CA ILE A 62 3.20 -1.44 12.92
C ILE A 62 4.47 -2.22 12.55
N ALA A 63 5.47 -1.56 11.96
CA ALA A 63 6.76 -2.20 11.63
C ALA A 63 7.44 -2.78 12.88
N ASN A 64 7.48 -2.05 13.99
CA ASN A 64 8.01 -2.54 15.26
C ASN A 64 7.24 -3.74 15.82
N LYS A 65 5.92 -3.77 15.63
CA LYS A 65 5.07 -4.86 16.11
C LYS A 65 5.30 -6.16 15.34
N TYR A 66 5.32 -6.09 14.01
CA TYR A 66 5.35 -7.28 13.15
C TYR A 66 6.77 -7.67 12.68
N PHE A 67 7.69 -6.72 12.63
CA PHE A 67 9.07 -6.89 12.19
C PHE A 67 10.05 -6.23 13.17
N PRO A 68 10.13 -6.67 14.43
CA PRO A 68 10.89 -5.99 15.50
C PRO A 68 12.38 -5.85 15.22
N THR A 69 12.93 -6.67 14.31
CA THR A 69 14.35 -6.66 13.93
C THR A 69 14.61 -5.83 12.66
N HIS A 70 13.61 -5.06 12.18
CA HIS A 70 13.82 -4.24 11.00
C HIS A 70 14.81 -3.08 11.25
N SER A 71 15.54 -2.73 10.21
CA SER A 71 16.45 -1.60 10.23
C SER A 71 16.35 -0.82 8.92
N TRP A 72 16.57 0.49 9.01
CA TRP A 72 16.62 1.39 7.89
C TRP A 72 18.01 2.00 7.74
N LYS A 73 18.56 1.96 6.53
CA LYS A 73 19.84 2.56 6.20
C LYS A 73 19.70 3.47 4.98
N ILE A 74 20.15 4.71 5.10
CA ILE A 74 20.33 5.59 3.95
C ILE A 74 21.56 5.11 3.17
N ILE A 75 21.38 4.81 1.90
CA ILE A 75 22.45 4.38 0.99
C ILE A 75 23.11 5.59 0.35
N SER A 76 22.28 6.49 -0.21
CA SER A 76 22.76 7.76 -0.77
C SER A 76 21.73 8.86 -0.61
N THR A 77 22.22 10.09 -0.66
CA THR A 77 21.40 11.30 -0.79
C THR A 77 21.97 12.11 -1.95
N GLU A 78 21.10 12.58 -2.82
CA GLU A 78 21.48 13.33 -4.00
C GLU A 78 20.62 14.59 -4.11
N VAL A 79 21.17 15.63 -4.72
CA VAL A 79 20.42 16.82 -5.08
C VAL A 79 20.15 16.78 -6.57
N LEU A 80 18.90 16.73 -6.96
CA LEU A 80 18.49 16.73 -8.35
C LEU A 80 18.27 18.19 -8.82
N GLY A 81 19.27 18.72 -9.51
CA GLY A 81 19.30 20.13 -9.85
C GLY A 81 19.28 21.01 -8.58
N SER A 82 18.53 22.11 -8.63
CA SER A 82 18.26 22.95 -7.45
C SER A 82 16.85 22.75 -6.89
N GLU A 83 16.21 21.60 -7.21
CA GLU A 83 14.77 21.45 -7.03
C GLU A 83 14.36 20.37 -6.02
N ALA A 84 15.11 19.29 -5.91
CA ALA A 84 14.72 18.19 -5.03
C ALA A 84 15.90 17.49 -4.37
N TYR A 85 15.70 17.05 -3.13
CA TYR A 85 16.53 16.04 -2.49
C TYR A 85 15.97 14.65 -2.82
N VAL A 86 16.84 13.76 -3.28
CA VAL A 86 16.55 12.35 -3.53
C VAL A 86 17.23 11.54 -2.45
N VAL A 87 16.49 10.66 -1.80
CA VAL A 87 17.03 9.71 -0.84
C VAL A 87 16.83 8.30 -1.38
N HIS A 88 17.94 7.56 -1.46
CA HIS A 88 17.94 6.11 -1.67
C HIS A 88 18.22 5.45 -0.32
N GLY A 89 17.31 4.60 0.12
CA GLY A 89 17.43 3.89 1.38
C GLY A 89 17.13 2.40 1.24
N ARG A 90 17.64 1.63 2.17
CA ARG A 90 17.47 0.19 2.28
C ARG A 90 16.77 -0.17 3.57
N LEU A 91 15.68 -0.90 3.45
CA LEU A 91 15.00 -1.58 4.53
C LEU A 91 15.53 -3.01 4.62
N THR A 92 15.91 -3.43 5.82
CA THR A 92 16.29 -4.82 6.12
C THR A 92 15.41 -5.32 7.26
N TRP A 93 14.88 -6.54 7.13
CA TRP A 93 14.09 -7.16 8.19
C TRP A 93 14.26 -8.69 8.16
N HIS A 94 13.76 -9.34 9.19
CA HIS A 94 13.76 -10.79 9.28
C HIS A 94 12.33 -11.28 9.50
N GLU A 95 12.00 -12.37 8.84
CA GLU A 95 10.72 -13.06 8.97
C GLU A 95 10.99 -14.48 9.46
N GLU A 96 10.35 -14.82 10.56
CA GLU A 96 10.40 -16.19 11.07
C GLU A 96 9.19 -16.95 10.58
N ALA A 97 9.40 -18.13 10.04
CA ALA A 97 8.37 -19.06 9.65
C ALA A 97 8.82 -20.50 9.86
N ASN A 98 8.08 -21.25 10.66
CA ASN A 98 8.34 -22.65 10.96
C ASN A 98 9.77 -22.94 11.47
N GLY A 99 10.31 -22.06 12.33
CA GLY A 99 11.68 -22.16 12.85
C GLY A 99 12.77 -21.75 11.87
N VAL A 100 12.40 -21.22 10.70
CA VAL A 100 13.34 -20.68 9.71
C VAL A 100 13.29 -19.16 9.77
N MET A 101 14.45 -18.53 9.93
CA MET A 101 14.61 -17.08 9.87
C MET A 101 15.06 -16.66 8.48
N VAL A 102 14.23 -15.88 7.78
CA VAL A 102 14.52 -15.38 6.45
C VAL A 102 14.86 -13.89 6.54
N LYS A 103 16.08 -13.53 6.16
CA LYS A 103 16.48 -12.13 6.01
C LYS A 103 15.98 -11.57 4.67
N ARG A 104 15.31 -10.46 4.75
CA ARG A 104 14.78 -9.73 3.59
C ARG A 104 15.39 -8.34 3.49
N THR A 105 15.58 -7.88 2.28
CA THR A 105 16.00 -6.50 2.01
C THR A 105 15.17 -5.91 0.88
N GLY A 106 14.88 -4.61 0.98
CA GLY A 106 14.19 -3.89 -0.07
C GLY A 106 14.71 -2.46 -0.17
N ASP A 107 15.06 -2.03 -1.36
CA ASP A 107 15.51 -0.67 -1.62
C ASP A 107 14.34 0.20 -2.06
N MET A 108 14.40 1.48 -1.70
CA MET A 108 13.42 2.48 -2.07
C MET A 108 14.07 3.82 -2.34
N VAL A 109 13.52 4.52 -3.31
CA VAL A 109 13.93 5.87 -3.66
C VAL A 109 12.74 6.81 -3.60
N ALA A 110 12.90 7.98 -3.00
CA ALA A 110 11.93 9.05 -3.07
C ALA A 110 12.62 10.40 -3.09
N ALA A 111 11.92 11.38 -3.67
CA ALA A 111 12.36 12.75 -3.75
C ALA A 111 11.44 13.67 -2.92
N HIS A 112 12.01 14.70 -2.35
CA HIS A 112 11.26 15.80 -1.72
C HIS A 112 11.72 17.12 -2.32
N ARG A 113 10.74 17.98 -2.67
CA ARG A 113 11.04 19.27 -3.27
C ARG A 113 11.75 20.17 -2.27
N ILE A 114 12.85 20.81 -2.69
CA ILE A 114 13.58 21.79 -1.88
C ILE A 114 12.71 23.03 -1.69
N GLN A 115 12.54 23.46 -0.44
CA GLN A 115 11.80 24.67 -0.12
C GLN A 115 12.73 25.87 -0.16
N LYS A 116 12.35 26.88 -0.95
CA LYS A 116 13.08 28.15 -1.05
C LYS A 116 12.31 29.27 -0.37
N LEU A 117 13.03 30.25 0.13
CA LEU A 117 12.42 31.48 0.63
C LEU A 117 11.75 32.24 -0.52
N VAL A 118 10.54 32.75 -0.26
CA VAL A 118 9.73 33.43 -1.29
C VAL A 118 10.51 34.57 -1.94
N GLY A 119 10.56 34.55 -3.27
CA GLY A 119 11.24 35.58 -4.07
C GLY A 119 12.78 35.50 -4.08
N THR A 120 13.37 34.40 -3.60
CA THR A 120 14.81 34.19 -3.60
C THR A 120 15.20 32.77 -4.00
N ASP A 121 16.48 32.56 -4.34
CA ASP A 121 17.05 31.24 -4.55
C ASP A 121 17.65 30.61 -3.26
N LYS A 122 17.48 31.27 -2.13
CA LYS A 122 17.98 30.78 -0.85
C LYS A 122 17.08 29.67 -0.30
N PHE A 123 17.68 28.60 0.17
CA PHE A 123 16.97 27.50 0.81
C PHE A 123 16.35 27.95 2.15
N SER A 124 15.13 27.48 2.40
CA SER A 124 14.42 27.78 3.65
C SER A 124 14.98 26.96 4.81
N ASP A 125 15.01 25.63 4.65
CA ASP A 125 15.50 24.69 5.68
C ASP A 125 15.95 23.37 5.03
N ILE A 126 17.26 23.31 4.72
CA ILE A 126 17.87 22.13 4.09
C ILE A 126 17.71 20.88 4.96
N GLY A 127 17.88 21.01 6.27
CA GLY A 127 17.80 19.88 7.19
C GLY A 127 16.41 19.24 7.21
N ASN A 128 15.39 20.07 7.16
CA ASN A 128 14.00 19.63 7.13
C ASN A 128 13.65 18.97 5.80
N ASP A 129 14.14 19.50 4.69
CA ASP A 129 13.90 18.94 3.35
C ASP A 129 14.53 17.54 3.20
N VAL A 130 15.78 17.36 3.65
CA VAL A 130 16.46 16.04 3.66
C VAL A 130 15.72 15.06 4.58
N LYS A 131 15.30 15.50 5.77
CA LYS A 131 14.52 14.70 6.71
C LYS A 131 13.18 14.29 6.09
N ALA A 132 12.50 15.18 5.39
CA ALA A 132 11.25 14.91 4.70
C ALA A 132 11.45 13.88 3.58
N ALA A 133 12.48 14.04 2.74
CA ALA A 133 12.82 13.07 1.70
C ALA A 133 13.10 11.67 2.28
N ASN A 134 13.87 11.58 3.36
CA ASN A 134 14.13 10.32 4.04
C ASN A 134 12.84 9.70 4.62
N THR A 135 12.00 10.51 5.24
CA THR A 135 10.72 10.04 5.81
C THR A 135 9.78 9.51 4.73
N ASP A 136 9.69 10.18 3.58
CA ASP A 136 8.86 9.75 2.47
C ASP A 136 9.39 8.46 1.83
N THR A 137 10.72 8.31 1.72
CA THR A 137 11.36 7.08 1.26
C THR A 137 11.06 5.91 2.20
N MET A 138 11.19 6.13 3.50
CA MET A 138 10.92 5.11 4.52
C MET A 138 9.44 4.68 4.52
N LYS A 139 8.48 5.62 4.40
CA LYS A 139 7.05 5.30 4.30
C LYS A 139 6.75 4.44 3.09
N LYS A 140 7.31 4.77 1.93
CA LYS A 140 7.17 3.97 0.71
C LYS A 140 7.77 2.58 0.87
N ALA A 141 8.94 2.46 1.53
CA ALA A 141 9.55 1.17 1.81
C ALA A 141 8.68 0.30 2.72
N TYR A 142 8.13 0.85 3.80
CA TYR A 142 7.22 0.12 4.68
C TYR A 142 5.94 -0.33 3.96
N ASN A 143 5.36 0.51 3.12
CA ASN A 143 4.20 0.11 2.34
C ASN A 143 4.54 -0.97 1.32
N MET A 144 5.54 -0.75 0.47
CA MET A 144 5.86 -1.65 -0.64
C MET A 144 6.39 -3.02 -0.20
N HIS A 145 7.19 -3.06 0.87
CA HIS A 145 7.88 -4.28 1.28
C HIS A 145 7.25 -4.98 2.49
N MET A 146 6.42 -4.28 3.26
CA MET A 146 5.79 -4.82 4.48
C MET A 146 4.26 -4.72 4.47
N ASN A 147 3.65 -4.21 3.38
CA ASN A 147 2.20 -4.04 3.22
C ASN A 147 1.55 -3.12 4.28
N ILE A 148 2.34 -2.27 4.96
CA ILE A 148 1.84 -1.39 6.02
C ILE A 148 1.06 -0.23 5.39
N ALA A 149 -0.15 0.02 5.90
CA ALA A 149 -1.10 1.02 5.41
C ALA A 149 -1.59 0.78 3.97
N ASP A 150 -1.66 -0.49 3.55
CA ASP A 150 -2.21 -0.87 2.25
C ASP A 150 -3.67 -0.44 2.09
N ASP A 151 -4.45 -0.45 3.16
CA ASP A 151 -5.83 0.06 3.20
C ASP A 151 -5.95 1.51 2.69
N VAL A 152 -4.94 2.35 2.95
CA VAL A 152 -4.91 3.74 2.49
C VAL A 152 -4.31 3.89 1.09
N TYR A 153 -3.23 3.16 0.79
CA TYR A 153 -2.47 3.34 -0.45
C TYR A 153 -2.96 2.42 -1.57
N ARG A 154 -3.37 1.21 -1.28
CA ARG A 154 -3.87 0.22 -2.24
C ARG A 154 -5.32 0.44 -2.61
N ASN A 155 -6.17 0.82 -1.66
CA ASN A 155 -7.59 1.07 -1.89
C ASN A 155 -7.87 2.10 -3.00
N LYS A 156 -6.89 2.93 -3.36
CA LYS A 156 -7.02 3.81 -4.54
C LYS A 156 -7.05 3.04 -5.86
N TYR A 157 -6.41 1.88 -5.94
CA TYR A 157 -6.39 1.06 -7.16
C TYR A 157 -7.52 0.03 -7.16
N GLU A 158 -7.79 -0.61 -6.04
CA GLU A 158 -8.89 -1.58 -5.91
C GLU A 158 -10.27 -0.91 -5.95
N GLU A 159 -10.39 0.35 -5.48
CA GLU A 159 -11.61 1.15 -5.61
C GLU A 159 -11.85 1.68 -7.03
N ILE A 160 -10.89 1.62 -7.91
CA ILE A 160 -11.06 2.08 -9.30
C ILE A 160 -11.67 0.99 -10.16
N GLU A 161 -11.30 -0.26 -9.96
CA GLU A 161 -11.86 -1.37 -10.72
C GLU A 161 -13.02 -2.05 -9.98
N LEU A 162 -14.10 -2.28 -10.71
CA LEU A 162 -15.19 -3.11 -10.23
C LEU A 162 -14.76 -4.58 -10.24
N SER A 163 -15.03 -5.30 -9.15
CA SER A 163 -14.90 -6.75 -9.16
C SER A 163 -15.89 -7.37 -10.17
N GLU A 164 -15.61 -8.56 -10.66
CA GLU A 164 -16.49 -9.26 -11.59
C GLU A 164 -17.92 -9.45 -11.03
N ASN A 165 -18.04 -9.67 -9.70
CA ASN A 165 -19.33 -9.75 -9.04
C ASN A 165 -20.07 -8.40 -9.05
N GLN A 166 -19.37 -7.30 -8.84
CA GLN A 166 -19.94 -5.95 -8.90
C GLN A 166 -20.38 -5.58 -10.32
N LYS A 167 -19.56 -5.87 -11.33
CA LYS A 167 -19.93 -5.71 -12.74
C LYS A 167 -21.19 -6.51 -13.08
N LYS A 168 -21.24 -7.77 -12.68
CA LYS A 168 -22.38 -8.67 -12.92
C LYS A 168 -23.64 -8.15 -12.25
N THR A 169 -23.56 -7.67 -11.00
CA THR A 169 -24.69 -7.11 -10.26
C THR A 169 -25.24 -5.84 -10.93
N LEU A 170 -24.35 -4.91 -11.33
CA LEU A 170 -24.74 -3.70 -12.06
C LEU A 170 -25.42 -4.02 -13.39
N LEU A 171 -24.89 -4.95 -14.17
CA LEU A 171 -25.44 -5.33 -15.46
C LEU A 171 -26.78 -6.03 -15.33
N LEU A 172 -26.97 -6.86 -14.29
CA LEU A 172 -28.26 -7.50 -14.01
C LEU A 172 -29.33 -6.47 -13.65
N LEU A 173 -29.00 -5.51 -12.77
CA LEU A 173 -29.92 -4.45 -12.38
C LEU A 173 -30.21 -3.51 -13.55
N ALA A 174 -29.18 -3.15 -14.31
CA ALA A 174 -29.33 -2.34 -15.51
C ALA A 174 -30.20 -2.99 -16.59
N LYS A 175 -30.17 -4.33 -16.71
CA LYS A 175 -31.05 -5.10 -17.62
C LYS A 175 -32.51 -4.94 -17.23
N LYS A 176 -32.85 -4.99 -15.95
CA LYS A 176 -34.22 -4.82 -15.43
C LYS A 176 -34.81 -3.44 -15.76
N VAL A 177 -33.96 -2.42 -15.77
CA VAL A 177 -34.40 -1.03 -16.07
C VAL A 177 -34.11 -0.59 -17.51
N GLY A 178 -33.78 -1.52 -18.41
CA GLY A 178 -33.55 -1.24 -19.83
C GLY A 178 -32.30 -0.45 -20.16
N MET A 179 -31.32 -0.35 -19.22
CA MET A 179 -30.12 0.47 -19.34
C MET A 179 -28.82 -0.32 -19.50
N GLN A 180 -28.92 -1.61 -19.85
CA GLN A 180 -27.76 -2.51 -19.86
C GLN A 180 -26.61 -2.03 -20.75
N LYS A 181 -26.92 -1.53 -21.95
CA LYS A 181 -25.90 -1.02 -22.90
C LYS A 181 -25.17 0.20 -22.31
N THR A 182 -25.92 1.19 -21.82
CA THR A 182 -25.38 2.41 -21.23
C THR A 182 -24.49 2.13 -20.00
N ILE A 183 -24.93 1.22 -19.13
CA ILE A 183 -24.15 0.87 -17.94
C ILE A 183 -22.89 0.10 -18.31
N LYS A 184 -22.95 -0.78 -19.32
CA LYS A 184 -21.77 -1.47 -19.83
C LYS A 184 -20.73 -0.48 -20.38
N GLU A 185 -21.15 0.47 -21.23
CA GLU A 185 -20.28 1.53 -21.77
C GLU A 185 -19.63 2.34 -20.64
N LYS A 186 -20.36 2.68 -19.57
CA LYS A 186 -19.85 3.41 -18.41
C LYS A 186 -18.88 2.60 -17.56
N ILE A 187 -19.03 1.28 -17.49
CA ILE A 187 -18.06 0.40 -16.84
C ILE A 187 -16.80 0.31 -17.69
N ASP A 188 -16.93 0.10 -18.98
CA ASP A 188 -15.81 -0.05 -19.93
C ASP A 188 -14.99 1.26 -20.03
N SER A 189 -15.65 2.42 -19.91
CA SER A 189 -14.99 3.76 -19.86
C SER A 189 -14.47 4.16 -18.48
N ASN A 190 -14.61 3.30 -17.46
CA ASN A 190 -14.27 3.58 -16.06
C ASN A 190 -15.04 4.78 -15.45
N GLU A 191 -16.18 5.18 -16.02
CA GLU A 191 -17.08 6.17 -15.43
C GLU A 191 -17.80 5.60 -14.19
N ILE A 192 -18.10 4.29 -14.21
CA ILE A 192 -18.56 3.55 -13.04
C ILE A 192 -17.42 2.67 -12.55
N HIS A 193 -16.98 2.91 -11.32
CA HIS A 193 -15.85 2.26 -10.65
C HIS A 193 -16.16 2.01 -9.18
N GLY A 194 -15.27 1.36 -8.44
CA GLY A 194 -15.50 0.94 -7.06
C GLY A 194 -16.04 2.04 -6.13
N LYS A 195 -15.49 3.25 -6.22
CA LYS A 195 -15.94 4.38 -5.36
C LYS A 195 -17.38 4.82 -5.57
N ASN A 196 -17.88 4.72 -6.79
CA ASN A 196 -19.25 5.14 -7.11
C ASN A 196 -20.21 3.97 -7.35
N TYR A 197 -19.75 2.73 -7.11
CA TYR A 197 -20.54 1.52 -7.26
C TYR A 197 -21.86 1.57 -6.48
N SER A 198 -21.80 1.86 -5.17
CA SER A 198 -22.98 1.94 -4.30
C SER A 198 -23.96 3.02 -4.73
N ALA A 199 -23.44 4.17 -5.17
CA ALA A 199 -24.28 5.24 -5.71
C ALA A 199 -24.95 4.84 -7.04
N SER A 200 -24.22 4.10 -7.88
CA SER A 200 -24.73 3.59 -9.15
C SER A 200 -25.82 2.53 -8.95
N ILE A 201 -25.63 1.61 -8.00
CA ILE A 201 -26.66 0.65 -7.58
C ILE A 201 -27.90 1.38 -7.06
N GLY A 202 -27.73 2.36 -6.16
CA GLY A 202 -28.82 3.14 -5.61
C GLY A 202 -29.68 3.81 -6.69
N LYS A 203 -29.04 4.44 -7.68
CA LYS A 203 -29.75 5.07 -8.81
C LYS A 203 -30.55 4.06 -9.65
N LEU A 204 -29.98 2.90 -9.93
CA LEU A 204 -30.64 1.85 -10.69
C LEU A 204 -31.82 1.22 -9.92
N THR A 205 -31.67 1.04 -8.60
CA THR A 205 -32.74 0.51 -7.73
C THR A 205 -33.92 1.50 -7.62
N ILE A 206 -33.66 2.80 -7.54
CA ILE A 206 -34.71 3.81 -7.56
C ILE A 206 -35.48 3.72 -8.88
N LYS A 207 -34.76 3.65 -10.00
CA LYS A 207 -35.38 3.54 -11.32
C LYS A 207 -36.19 2.25 -11.52
N GLU A 208 -35.73 1.13 -10.96
CA GLU A 208 -36.47 -0.14 -10.94
C GLU A 208 -37.83 0.05 -10.24
N LYS A 209 -37.82 0.66 -9.05
CA LYS A 209 -39.07 0.93 -8.31
C LYS A 209 -40.03 1.88 -9.02
N GLU A 210 -39.49 2.89 -9.73
CA GLU A 210 -40.29 3.81 -10.54
C GLU A 210 -41.03 3.07 -11.68
N LEU A 211 -40.36 2.07 -12.30
CA LEU A 211 -40.95 1.25 -13.36
C LEU A 211 -41.95 0.22 -12.85
N GLU A 212 -41.84 -0.26 -11.59
CA GLU A 212 -42.78 -1.16 -10.96
C GLU A 212 -44.08 -0.45 -10.52
N ASN A 213 -44.07 0.87 -10.36
CA ASN A 213 -45.21 1.67 -9.92
C ASN A 213 -46.01 2.30 -11.07
N VAL A 214 -45.72 1.97 -12.33
CA VAL A 214 -46.39 2.39 -13.55
C VAL A 214 -47.10 1.19 -14.15
#